data_e6abdcf78ebb5275af4da8920f486047
#
_entry.id   e6abdcf78ebb5275af4da8920f486047
#
_cell.length_a   1.000
_cell.length_b   1.000
_cell.length_c   1.000
_cell.angle_alpha   90.00
_cell.angle_beta   90.00
_cell.angle_gamma   90.00
#
_symmetry.space_group_name_H-M   'P 1'
#
loop_
_entity.id
_entity.type
_entity.pdbx_description
1 polymer ?
#
loop_
_entity_poly.entity_id
_entity_poly.type
_entity_poly.pdbx_seq_one_letter_code
_entity_poly.pdbx_strand_id
1 'polypeptide(L)'
;MLQGTRITLRARHDADLPVLLAELYDDVATRARADTRPWRPIPPGSADSPYAVAGPSDEAACFSVVETASGQLAGEALLWGIDAHNRSAHLGLALLPGHRGRGLAPDVLRVLCHYAFPVLGLRRLQLETLADNTPMLRAAATAGFTVEGRLRQAAWAYGEFVDQLVLGLLAEEWQG
;
A
#
# COMPACT_ATOMS: atom_id res chain seq x y z
N MET A 1 -16.28 0.05 -6.83
CA MET A 1 -14.97 -0.44 -7.33
C MET A 1 -14.28 0.70 -8.07
N LEU A 2 -12.99 0.84 -7.87
CA LEU A 2 -12.15 1.80 -8.58
C LEU A 2 -11.38 1.05 -9.68
N GLN A 3 -11.51 1.48 -10.92
CA GLN A 3 -10.88 0.80 -12.05
C GLN A 3 -9.61 1.49 -12.50
N GLY A 4 -8.55 0.72 -12.61
CA GLY A 4 -7.34 1.05 -13.33
C GLY A 4 -7.32 0.43 -14.74
N THR A 5 -6.19 0.52 -15.39
CA THR A 5 -5.98 -0.10 -16.70
C THR A 5 -5.78 -1.62 -16.59
N ARG A 6 -5.05 -2.06 -15.57
CA ARG A 6 -4.63 -3.45 -15.36
C ARG A 6 -5.12 -4.04 -14.05
N ILE A 7 -5.60 -3.20 -13.13
CA ILE A 7 -6.11 -3.59 -11.81
C ILE A 7 -7.46 -2.95 -11.52
N THR A 8 -8.14 -3.56 -10.58
CA THR A 8 -9.32 -2.99 -9.93
C THR A 8 -9.09 -2.99 -8.43
N LEU A 9 -9.40 -1.88 -7.77
CA LEU A 9 -9.47 -1.82 -6.30
C LEU A 9 -10.91 -2.01 -5.86
N ARG A 10 -11.15 -2.99 -5.01
CA ARG A 10 -12.45 -3.26 -4.42
C ARG A 10 -12.37 -3.41 -2.91
N ALA A 11 -13.51 -3.32 -2.24
CA ALA A 11 -13.60 -3.70 -0.84
C ALA A 11 -13.02 -5.11 -0.62
N ARG A 12 -12.39 -5.31 0.52
CA ARG A 12 -11.84 -6.61 0.90
C ARG A 12 -12.97 -7.58 1.19
N HIS A 13 -12.83 -8.81 0.74
CA HIS A 13 -13.74 -9.91 1.03
C HIS A 13 -13.12 -10.88 2.03
N ASP A 14 -13.92 -11.60 2.79
CA ASP A 14 -13.44 -12.63 3.73
C ASP A 14 -12.56 -13.69 3.03
N ALA A 15 -12.89 -14.03 1.78
CA ALA A 15 -12.12 -14.98 0.97
C ALA A 15 -10.69 -14.50 0.63
N ASP A 16 -10.42 -13.19 0.72
CA ASP A 16 -9.08 -12.64 0.46
C ASP A 16 -8.13 -12.85 1.65
N LEU A 17 -8.67 -12.93 2.86
CA LEU A 17 -7.90 -12.96 4.10
C LEU A 17 -6.88 -14.10 4.16
N PRO A 18 -7.26 -15.37 3.91
CA PRO A 18 -6.32 -16.48 3.97
C PRO A 18 -5.13 -16.31 3.02
N VAL A 19 -5.37 -15.77 1.82
CA VAL A 19 -4.34 -15.55 0.81
C VAL A 19 -3.40 -14.43 1.24
N LEU A 20 -3.95 -13.29 1.68
CA LEU A 20 -3.15 -12.15 2.13
C LEU A 20 -2.32 -12.51 3.37
N LEU A 21 -2.88 -13.28 4.31
CA LEU A 21 -2.13 -13.76 5.46
C LEU A 21 -0.98 -14.69 5.04
N ALA A 22 -1.27 -15.72 4.26
CA ALA A 22 -0.28 -16.70 3.88
C ALA A 22 0.87 -16.11 3.03
N GLU A 23 0.55 -15.23 2.09
CA GLU A 23 1.53 -14.75 1.10
C GLU A 23 2.18 -13.40 1.42
N LEU A 24 1.57 -12.59 2.30
CA LEU A 24 2.14 -11.28 2.68
C LEU A 24 2.53 -11.20 4.15
N TYR A 25 1.84 -11.89 5.05
CA TYR A 25 2.11 -11.78 6.48
C TYR A 25 3.00 -12.90 7.00
N ASP A 26 2.69 -14.15 6.66
CA ASP A 26 3.40 -15.33 7.19
C ASP A 26 4.77 -15.55 6.52
N ASP A 27 5.04 -14.91 5.38
CA ASP A 27 6.39 -14.73 4.89
C ASP A 27 7.09 -13.63 5.73
N VAL A 28 7.70 -14.06 6.83
CA VAL A 28 8.34 -13.17 7.83
C VAL A 28 9.40 -12.26 7.20
N ALA A 29 10.18 -12.77 6.25
CA ALA A 29 11.22 -11.99 5.59
C ALA A 29 10.62 -10.87 4.73
N THR A 30 9.60 -11.18 3.93
CA THR A 30 8.86 -10.17 3.15
C THR A 30 8.16 -9.19 4.08
N ARG A 31 7.50 -9.68 5.14
CA ARG A 31 6.79 -8.83 6.09
C ARG A 31 7.71 -7.83 6.79
N ALA A 32 8.87 -8.29 7.27
CA ALA A 32 9.86 -7.43 7.94
C ALA A 32 10.41 -6.30 7.04
N ARG A 33 10.29 -6.44 5.73
CA ARG A 33 10.66 -5.39 4.76
C ARG A 33 9.49 -4.53 4.30
N ALA A 34 8.27 -4.96 4.55
CA ALA A 34 7.05 -4.27 4.13
C ALA A 34 6.42 -3.41 5.25
N ASP A 35 6.73 -3.70 6.51
CA ASP A 35 6.14 -3.01 7.66
C ASP A 35 7.20 -2.81 8.75
N THR A 36 7.18 -1.65 9.37
CA THR A 36 8.07 -1.30 10.50
C THR A 36 7.66 -1.94 11.82
N ARG A 37 6.45 -2.49 11.90
CA ARG A 37 5.99 -3.22 13.07
C ARG A 37 6.56 -4.64 13.10
N PRO A 38 6.97 -5.14 14.26
CA PRO A 38 7.50 -6.50 14.37
C PRO A 38 6.43 -7.53 13.99
N TRP A 39 6.83 -8.56 13.26
CA TRP A 39 5.96 -9.70 13.01
C TRP A 39 5.59 -10.40 14.33
N ARG A 40 4.36 -10.81 14.44
CA ARG A 40 3.81 -11.59 15.55
C ARG A 40 2.91 -12.69 14.99
N PRO A 41 2.90 -13.91 15.58
CA PRO A 41 1.98 -14.94 15.14
C PRO A 41 0.54 -14.49 15.37
N ILE A 42 -0.28 -14.56 14.31
CA ILE A 42 -1.71 -14.22 14.36
C ILE A 42 -2.51 -15.50 14.12
N PRO A 43 -3.40 -15.91 15.04
CA PRO A 43 -4.26 -17.06 14.82
C PRO A 43 -5.20 -16.84 13.63
N PRO A 44 -5.52 -17.89 12.86
CA PRO A 44 -6.51 -17.80 11.78
C PRO A 44 -7.85 -17.25 12.29
N GLY A 45 -8.41 -16.30 11.56
CA GLY A 45 -9.71 -15.68 11.91
C GLY A 45 -9.63 -14.65 13.06
N SER A 46 -8.43 -14.28 13.53
CA SER A 46 -8.28 -13.22 14.53
C SER A 46 -8.72 -11.86 13.99
N ALA A 47 -9.44 -11.10 14.81
CA ALA A 47 -9.77 -9.69 14.53
C ALA A 47 -8.53 -8.78 14.54
N ASP A 48 -7.42 -9.23 15.15
CA ASP A 48 -6.15 -8.50 15.17
C ASP A 48 -5.36 -8.62 13.86
N SER A 49 -5.88 -9.37 12.89
CA SER A 49 -5.27 -9.49 11.57
C SER A 49 -5.20 -8.11 10.89
N PRO A 50 -4.04 -7.70 10.35
CA PRO A 50 -3.94 -6.46 9.58
C PRO A 50 -4.79 -6.48 8.30
N TYR A 51 -5.27 -7.66 7.93
CA TYR A 51 -6.13 -7.87 6.77
C TYR A 51 -7.60 -8.10 7.14
N ALA A 52 -7.98 -8.03 8.42
CA ALA A 52 -9.37 -8.20 8.82
C ALA A 52 -10.29 -7.26 8.02
N VAL A 53 -11.46 -7.77 7.63
CA VAL A 53 -12.46 -6.94 6.97
C VAL A 53 -13.04 -5.96 7.98
N ALA A 54 -12.72 -4.70 7.79
CA ALA A 54 -13.25 -3.61 8.61
C ALA A 54 -14.41 -2.93 7.89
N GLY A 55 -15.34 -2.37 8.66
CA GLY A 55 -16.37 -1.48 8.13
C GLY A 55 -15.78 -0.17 7.59
N PRO A 56 -16.62 0.69 7.00
CA PRO A 56 -16.21 2.02 6.56
C PRO A 56 -15.57 2.81 7.70
N SER A 57 -14.50 3.55 7.40
CA SER A 57 -13.76 4.37 8.35
C SER A 57 -13.39 5.70 7.71
N ASP A 58 -13.46 6.78 8.49
CA ASP A 58 -12.97 8.09 8.06
C ASP A 58 -11.44 8.22 8.18
N GLU A 59 -10.79 7.28 8.88
CA GLU A 59 -9.35 7.31 9.13
C GLU A 59 -8.54 6.43 8.17
N ALA A 60 -9.19 5.46 7.51
CA ALA A 60 -8.52 4.52 6.61
C ALA A 60 -9.46 3.98 5.53
N ALA A 61 -8.87 3.64 4.37
CA ALA A 61 -9.54 2.93 3.29
C ALA A 61 -8.66 1.77 2.82
N CYS A 62 -9.14 0.54 2.99
CA CYS A 62 -8.41 -0.68 2.66
C CYS A 62 -9.06 -1.39 1.48
N PHE A 63 -8.25 -1.74 0.49
CA PHE A 63 -8.70 -2.39 -0.74
C PHE A 63 -7.97 -3.69 -0.98
N SER A 64 -8.66 -4.64 -1.59
CA SER A 64 -8.03 -5.73 -2.33
C SER A 64 -7.71 -5.27 -3.74
N VAL A 65 -6.50 -5.55 -4.19
CA VAL A 65 -6.06 -5.35 -5.58
C VAL A 65 -6.41 -6.60 -6.37
N VAL A 66 -7.18 -6.43 -7.43
CA VAL A 66 -7.55 -7.52 -8.33
C VAL A 66 -6.98 -7.24 -9.71
N GLU A 67 -6.28 -8.20 -10.30
CA GLU A 67 -5.81 -8.09 -11.68
C GLU A 67 -6.98 -8.19 -12.65
N THR A 68 -7.19 -7.18 -13.49
CA THR A 68 -8.35 -7.10 -14.39
C THR A 68 -8.40 -8.24 -15.40
N ALA A 69 -7.25 -8.67 -15.92
CA ALA A 69 -7.19 -9.69 -16.95
C ALA A 69 -7.58 -11.10 -16.46
N SER A 70 -7.24 -11.43 -15.22
CA SER A 70 -7.46 -12.76 -14.64
C SER A 70 -8.60 -12.82 -13.63
N GLY A 71 -9.01 -11.67 -13.08
CA GLY A 71 -9.93 -11.60 -11.95
C GLY A 71 -9.32 -12.10 -10.63
N GLN A 72 -8.03 -12.38 -10.60
CA GLN A 72 -7.36 -12.92 -9.42
C GLN A 72 -6.95 -11.82 -8.45
N LEU A 73 -6.96 -12.15 -7.16
CA LEU A 73 -6.38 -11.31 -6.12
C LEU A 73 -4.89 -11.14 -6.39
N ALA A 74 -4.43 -9.89 -6.46
CA ALA A 74 -3.05 -9.54 -6.77
C ALA A 74 -2.33 -8.88 -5.60
N GLY A 75 -3.05 -8.50 -4.53
CA GLY A 75 -2.47 -7.86 -3.36
C GLY A 75 -3.45 -6.98 -2.61
N GLU A 76 -2.89 -6.05 -1.86
CA GLU A 76 -3.63 -5.02 -1.13
C GLU A 76 -3.14 -3.62 -1.47
N ALA A 77 -4.02 -2.65 -1.25
CA ALA A 77 -3.72 -1.23 -1.33
C ALA A 77 -4.53 -0.49 -0.25
N LEU A 78 -3.94 0.54 0.33
CA LEU A 78 -4.59 1.24 1.43
C LEU A 78 -4.20 2.72 1.50
N LEU A 79 -5.11 3.51 2.04
CA LEU A 79 -4.85 4.81 2.65
C LEU A 79 -5.04 4.66 4.14
N TRP A 80 -4.19 5.29 4.95
CA TRP A 80 -4.35 5.35 6.41
C TRP A 80 -3.91 6.70 6.96
N GLY A 81 -4.29 6.97 8.21
CA GLY A 81 -4.03 8.27 8.83
C GLY A 81 -4.65 9.40 8.01
N ILE A 82 -5.86 9.18 7.50
CA ILE A 82 -6.59 10.21 6.78
C ILE A 82 -6.90 11.35 7.75
N ASP A 83 -6.27 12.49 7.52
CA ASP A 83 -6.45 13.71 8.30
C ASP A 83 -7.32 14.68 7.49
N ALA A 84 -8.59 14.79 7.90
CA ALA A 84 -9.55 15.66 7.24
C ALA A 84 -9.21 17.18 7.43
N HIS A 85 -8.54 17.54 8.53
CA HIS A 85 -8.15 18.92 8.81
C HIS A 85 -7.00 19.36 7.90
N ASN A 86 -5.93 18.57 7.83
CA ASN A 86 -4.76 18.85 6.98
C ASN A 86 -4.94 18.35 5.55
N ARG A 87 -6.03 17.59 5.29
CA ARG A 87 -6.36 17.00 3.98
C ARG A 87 -5.21 16.14 3.44
N SER A 88 -4.67 15.29 4.30
CA SER A 88 -3.54 14.43 3.98
C SER A 88 -3.81 12.97 4.38
N ALA A 89 -3.07 12.05 3.77
CA ALA A 89 -3.07 10.65 4.14
C ALA A 89 -1.74 9.99 3.80
N HIS A 90 -1.46 8.86 4.43
CA HIS A 90 -0.43 7.92 4.00
C HIS A 90 -1.04 6.93 3.03
N LEU A 91 -0.22 6.42 2.12
CA LEU A 91 -0.62 5.33 1.24
C LEU A 91 0.41 4.21 1.22
N GLY A 92 -0.08 3.00 0.94
CA GLY A 92 0.77 1.83 0.75
C GLY A 92 0.09 0.78 -0.12
N LEU A 93 0.91 -0.11 -0.62
CA LEU A 93 0.47 -1.29 -1.35
C LEU A 93 1.43 -2.45 -1.10
N ALA A 94 0.90 -3.66 -1.18
CA ALA A 94 1.69 -4.88 -1.22
C ALA A 94 1.12 -5.82 -2.30
N LEU A 95 1.98 -6.26 -3.23
CA LEU A 95 1.58 -7.23 -4.24
C LEU A 95 1.98 -8.65 -3.80
N LEU A 96 1.10 -9.59 -4.04
CA LEU A 96 1.37 -11.01 -3.87
C LEU A 96 2.59 -11.43 -4.72
N PRO A 97 3.42 -12.38 -4.25
CA PRO A 97 4.66 -12.77 -4.94
C PRO A 97 4.46 -13.07 -6.43
N GLY A 98 3.42 -13.83 -6.78
CA GLY A 98 3.08 -14.18 -8.18
C GLY A 98 2.66 -13.01 -9.08
N HIS A 99 2.43 -11.82 -8.50
CA HIS A 99 1.98 -10.62 -9.23
C HIS A 99 3.04 -9.50 -9.24
N ARG A 100 4.21 -9.74 -8.61
CA ARG A 100 5.33 -8.78 -8.61
C ARG A 100 6.04 -8.77 -9.98
N GLY A 101 6.74 -7.68 -10.28
CA GLY A 101 7.50 -7.55 -11.53
C GLY A 101 6.65 -7.41 -12.80
N ARG A 102 5.32 -7.39 -12.69
CA ARG A 102 4.38 -7.34 -13.80
C ARG A 102 3.89 -5.92 -14.13
N GLY A 103 4.44 -4.91 -13.48
CA GLY A 103 4.06 -3.50 -13.73
C GLY A 103 2.69 -3.10 -13.19
N LEU A 104 2.15 -3.80 -12.17
CA LEU A 104 0.86 -3.47 -11.58
C LEU A 104 0.93 -2.31 -10.58
N ALA A 105 2.04 -2.16 -9.86
CA ALA A 105 2.18 -1.16 -8.80
C ALA A 105 1.95 0.29 -9.27
N PRO A 106 2.46 0.76 -10.43
CA PRO A 106 2.15 2.10 -10.91
C PRO A 106 0.66 2.34 -11.14
N ASP A 107 -0.07 1.33 -11.65
CA ASP A 107 -1.52 1.44 -11.87
C ASP A 107 -2.29 1.46 -10.54
N VAL A 108 -1.86 0.67 -9.53
CA VAL A 108 -2.40 0.73 -8.17
C VAL A 108 -2.23 2.13 -7.58
N LEU A 109 -1.02 2.71 -7.67
CA LEU A 109 -0.76 4.05 -7.15
C LEU A 109 -1.61 5.11 -7.84
N ARG A 110 -1.73 5.04 -9.17
CA ARG A 110 -2.57 5.96 -9.95
C ARG A 110 -4.03 5.92 -9.49
N VAL A 111 -4.59 4.72 -9.29
CA VAL A 111 -5.97 4.55 -8.84
C VAL A 111 -6.16 5.02 -7.40
N LEU A 112 -5.19 4.79 -6.50
CA LEU A 112 -5.22 5.33 -5.13
C LEU A 112 -5.15 6.87 -5.13
N CYS A 113 -4.30 7.48 -5.97
CA CYS A 113 -4.25 8.93 -6.11
C CYS A 113 -5.57 9.48 -6.64
N HIS A 114 -6.19 8.81 -7.62
CA HIS A 114 -7.52 9.18 -8.10
C HIS A 114 -8.58 9.09 -7.01
N TYR A 115 -8.51 8.10 -6.14
CA TYR A 115 -9.43 8.03 -5.00
C TYR A 115 -9.14 9.12 -3.97
N ALA A 116 -7.88 9.37 -3.65
CA ALA A 116 -7.48 10.33 -2.62
C ALA A 116 -7.77 11.79 -3.02
N PHE A 117 -7.41 12.19 -4.22
CA PHE A 117 -7.48 13.59 -4.63
C PHE A 117 -8.90 13.98 -5.07
N PRO A 118 -9.46 13.51 -6.19
CA PRO A 118 -10.79 13.96 -6.62
C PRO A 118 -11.95 13.39 -5.79
N VAL A 119 -11.84 12.17 -5.21
CA VAL A 119 -12.98 11.59 -4.49
C VAL A 119 -12.99 12.03 -3.03
N LEU A 120 -11.87 11.90 -2.29
CA LEU A 120 -11.79 12.32 -0.89
C LEU A 120 -11.43 13.80 -0.72
N GLY A 121 -10.98 14.50 -1.77
CA GLY A 121 -10.57 15.89 -1.71
C GLY A 121 -9.30 16.12 -0.89
N LEU A 122 -8.45 15.11 -0.76
CA LEU A 122 -7.16 15.28 -0.09
C LEU A 122 -6.25 16.20 -0.89
N ARG A 123 -5.26 16.78 -0.22
CA ARG A 123 -4.31 17.71 -0.82
C ARG A 123 -2.90 17.13 -0.90
N ARG A 124 -2.58 16.16 -0.03
CA ARG A 124 -1.25 15.56 0.06
C ARG A 124 -1.33 14.07 0.34
N LEU A 125 -0.50 13.32 -0.34
CA LEU A 125 -0.24 11.91 -0.05
C LEU A 125 1.22 11.73 0.36
N GLN A 126 1.44 10.86 1.33
CA GLN A 126 2.77 10.43 1.78
C GLN A 126 2.92 8.92 1.59
N LEU A 127 4.11 8.52 1.19
CA LEU A 127 4.51 7.14 1.04
C LEU A 127 5.86 6.94 1.71
N GLU A 128 6.01 5.85 2.45
CA GLU A 128 7.26 5.48 3.07
C GLU A 128 7.71 4.12 2.57
N THR A 129 9.01 3.98 2.27
CA THR A 129 9.56 2.71 1.81
C THR A 129 11.04 2.62 2.16
N LEU A 130 11.57 1.39 2.20
CA LEU A 130 13.00 1.17 2.40
C LEU A 130 13.80 1.79 1.24
N ALA A 131 14.96 2.36 1.55
CA ALA A 131 15.78 3.05 0.56
C ALA A 131 16.32 2.13 -0.56
N ASP A 132 16.36 0.83 -0.31
CA ASP A 132 16.78 -0.20 -1.27
C ASP A 132 15.59 -0.86 -2.01
N ASN A 133 14.35 -0.45 -1.73
CA ASN A 133 13.17 -0.96 -2.42
C ASN A 133 13.01 -0.31 -3.80
N THR A 134 13.95 -0.62 -4.70
CA THR A 134 13.99 -0.07 -6.06
C THR A 134 12.67 -0.24 -6.84
N PRO A 135 11.95 -1.37 -6.77
CA PRO A 135 10.67 -1.51 -7.48
C PRO A 135 9.63 -0.49 -7.01
N MET A 136 9.51 -0.26 -5.70
CA MET A 136 8.55 0.70 -5.16
C MET A 136 8.93 2.13 -5.49
N LEU A 137 10.22 2.46 -5.40
CA LEU A 137 10.73 3.79 -5.75
C LEU A 137 10.47 4.14 -7.22
N ARG A 138 10.64 3.19 -8.14
CA ARG A 138 10.31 3.38 -9.56
C ARG A 138 8.81 3.56 -9.79
N ALA A 139 7.98 2.75 -9.10
CA ALA A 139 6.54 2.89 -9.22
C ALA A 139 6.04 4.24 -8.69
N ALA A 140 6.57 4.68 -7.54
CA ALA A 140 6.25 5.97 -6.95
C ALA A 140 6.67 7.14 -7.86
N ALA A 141 7.89 7.11 -8.41
CA ALA A 141 8.36 8.12 -9.37
C ALA A 141 7.48 8.18 -10.62
N THR A 142 7.03 7.03 -11.14
CA THR A 142 6.08 6.97 -12.27
C THR A 142 4.73 7.58 -11.93
N ALA A 143 4.29 7.48 -10.67
CA ALA A 143 3.05 8.08 -10.19
C ALA A 143 3.18 9.57 -9.80
N GLY A 144 4.39 10.15 -9.91
CA GLY A 144 4.66 11.56 -9.65
C GLY A 144 5.17 11.87 -8.24
N PHE A 145 5.40 10.87 -7.38
CA PHE A 145 5.93 11.09 -6.04
C PHE A 145 7.37 11.58 -6.08
N THR A 146 7.68 12.54 -5.21
CA THR A 146 9.01 13.11 -5.02
C THR A 146 9.58 12.68 -3.66
N VAL A 147 10.88 12.35 -3.60
CA VAL A 147 11.57 12.06 -2.34
C VAL A 147 11.74 13.36 -1.57
N GLU A 148 11.20 13.41 -0.36
CA GLU A 148 11.25 14.58 0.53
C GLU A 148 12.22 14.39 1.70
N GLY A 149 12.55 13.15 2.03
CA GLY A 149 13.45 12.89 3.13
C GLY A 149 14.03 11.48 3.16
N ARG A 150 15.15 11.35 3.86
CA ARG A 150 15.81 10.08 4.16
C ARG A 150 16.01 9.95 5.66
N LEU A 151 15.40 8.97 6.25
CA LEU A 151 15.52 8.62 7.65
C LEU A 151 16.59 7.54 7.78
N ARG A 152 17.73 7.91 8.35
CA ARG A 152 18.86 6.98 8.47
C ARG A 152 18.58 5.90 9.51
N GLN A 153 18.76 4.63 9.13
CA GLN A 153 18.61 3.45 9.99
C GLN A 153 17.25 3.41 10.73
N ALA A 154 16.18 3.88 10.08
CA ALA A 154 14.87 4.03 10.68
C ALA A 154 14.05 2.73 10.67
N ALA A 155 14.41 1.75 9.87
CA ALA A 155 13.69 0.49 9.76
C ALA A 155 14.58 -0.69 10.14
N TRP A 156 14.06 -1.57 11.00
CA TRP A 156 14.65 -2.88 11.26
C TRP A 156 14.07 -3.90 10.27
N ALA A 157 14.87 -4.31 9.29
CA ALA A 157 14.46 -5.18 8.21
C ALA A 157 15.22 -6.50 8.25
N TYR A 158 14.63 -7.49 8.93
CA TYR A 158 15.12 -8.87 8.97
C TYR A 158 16.62 -9.02 9.27
N GLY A 159 17.06 -8.43 10.40
CA GLY A 159 18.42 -8.60 10.91
C GLY A 159 19.35 -7.42 10.69
N GLU A 160 18.91 -6.35 10.03
CA GLU A 160 19.71 -5.14 9.80
C GLU A 160 18.89 -3.86 9.92
N PHE A 161 19.55 -2.76 10.26
CA PHE A 161 18.96 -1.44 10.17
C PHE A 161 19.16 -0.88 8.76
N VAL A 162 18.07 -0.49 8.12
CA VAL A 162 18.07 0.14 6.80
C VAL A 162 17.49 1.53 6.84
N ASP A 163 17.91 2.35 5.90
CA ASP A 163 17.34 3.68 5.73
C ASP A 163 15.93 3.59 5.12
N GLN A 164 15.10 4.53 5.51
CA GLN A 164 13.75 4.70 4.97
C GLN A 164 13.68 6.00 4.18
N LEU A 165 12.99 6.00 3.06
CA LEU A 165 12.66 7.20 2.30
C LEU A 165 11.22 7.60 2.55
N VAL A 166 11.03 8.90 2.71
CA VAL A 166 9.71 9.55 2.75
C VAL A 166 9.50 10.23 1.40
N LEU A 167 8.40 9.92 0.76
CA LEU A 167 8.01 10.48 -0.53
C LEU A 167 6.66 11.17 -0.39
N GLY A 168 6.50 12.28 -1.08
CA GLY A 168 5.26 13.06 -1.10
C GLY A 168 4.74 13.29 -2.51
N LEU A 169 3.42 13.51 -2.60
CA LEU A 169 2.75 13.96 -3.82
C LEU A 169 1.66 14.95 -3.43
N LEU A 170 1.65 16.13 -4.05
CA LEU A 170 0.61 17.11 -3.88
C LEU A 170 -0.47 16.95 -4.97
N ALA A 171 -1.72 17.28 -4.63
CA ALA A 171 -2.83 17.18 -5.56
C ALA A 171 -2.62 18.02 -6.84
N GLU A 172 -1.94 19.16 -6.74
CA GLU A 172 -1.60 20.06 -7.86
C GLU A 172 -0.49 19.51 -8.78
N GLU A 173 0.29 18.55 -8.30
CA GLU A 173 1.35 17.86 -9.07
C GLU A 173 0.83 16.63 -9.81
N TRP A 174 -0.32 16.11 -9.36
CA TRP A 174 -0.89 14.88 -9.91
C TRP A 174 -1.56 15.15 -11.28
N GLN A 175 -1.17 14.37 -12.28
CA GLN A 175 -1.60 14.59 -13.66
C GLN A 175 -2.73 13.64 -14.15
N GLY A 176 -3.33 12.84 -13.26
CA GLY A 176 -4.46 11.95 -13.59
C GLY A 176 -4.09 10.58 -14.10
#